data_ffe2d8f72cb3681d7163083ba14868ee
#
_entry.id   ffe2d8f72cb3681d7163083ba14868ee
#
_cell.length_a   1.000
_cell.length_b   1.000
_cell.length_c   1.000
_cell.angle_alpha   90.00
_cell.angle_beta   90.00
_cell.angle_gamma   90.00
#
_symmetry.space_group_name_H-M   'P 1'
#
loop_
_entity.id
_entity.type
_entity.pdbx_description
1 polymer ?
#
loop_
_entity_poly.entity_id
_entity_poly.type
_entity_poly.pdbx_seq_one_letter_code
_entity_poly.pdbx_strand_id
1 'polypeptide(L)'
;MANEASPCPCDIGHRLEYGGMGREVQVEHIRAYVTRPPADTGKAVIVVQDIFGWELPNTRTIVPDFFVGKEPWSPSADMKTFPEWFKSRDARKVDKEVDAVLRYLTQQCGAQKVGIVGFCWGGIVVHHVMTKYRQIRAGVSVYGIVKDSEDVYDLKNPTLFIFAENDFVIPLEQVSLLTQKLKQHCRVDHQVKTFTGQTHGFVHRKKEDCQPADKPYIDEARRNLVEWLHKFV
;
A
#
# COMPACT_ATOMS: atom_id res chain seq x y z
N MET A 1 -5.73 -12.70 34.22
CA MET A 1 -5.50 -11.30 33.77
C MET A 1 -5.64 -11.30 32.26
N ALA A 2 -6.74 -10.73 31.78
CA ALA A 2 -7.04 -10.69 30.36
C ALA A 2 -6.06 -9.72 29.69
N ASN A 3 -5.36 -10.20 28.67
CA ASN A 3 -4.52 -9.41 27.82
C ASN A 3 -5.46 -8.52 26.97
N GLU A 4 -5.67 -7.28 27.40
CA GLU A 4 -6.34 -6.28 26.56
C GLU A 4 -5.40 -6.02 25.39
N ALA A 5 -5.73 -6.63 24.25
CA ALA A 5 -5.08 -6.32 22.99
C ALA A 5 -5.34 -4.83 22.72
N SER A 6 -4.30 -4.01 22.79
CA SER A 6 -4.37 -2.61 22.39
C SER A 6 -4.96 -2.51 20.98
N PRO A 7 -5.93 -1.60 20.76
CA PRO A 7 -6.48 -1.41 19.44
C PRO A 7 -5.37 -1.07 18.45
N CYS A 8 -5.52 -1.53 17.21
CA CYS A 8 -4.58 -1.23 16.13
C CYS A 8 -4.38 0.31 16.07
N PRO A 9 -3.15 0.82 16.18
CA PRO A 9 -2.89 2.26 16.14
C PRO A 9 -3.00 2.84 14.71
N CYS A 10 -3.62 2.11 13.79
CA CYS A 10 -4.11 2.68 12.56
C CYS A 10 -5.26 3.60 12.92
N ASP A 11 -4.93 4.82 13.37
CA ASP A 11 -5.92 5.81 13.70
C ASP A 11 -6.87 6.02 12.51
N ILE A 12 -8.14 5.83 12.79
CA ILE A 12 -9.23 6.03 11.86
C ILE A 12 -9.17 7.48 11.42
N GLY A 13 -8.73 7.68 10.19
CA GLY A 13 -8.87 8.98 9.59
C GLY A 13 -10.34 9.36 9.56
N HIS A 14 -10.72 10.45 10.25
CA HIS A 14 -12.02 11.04 10.02
C HIS A 14 -12.20 11.25 8.52
N ARG A 15 -13.41 10.97 8.02
CA ARG A 15 -13.83 11.34 6.67
C ARG A 15 -13.68 12.87 6.57
N LEU A 16 -12.54 13.33 6.08
CA LEU A 16 -12.35 14.74 5.80
C LEU A 16 -13.06 15.02 4.48
N GLU A 17 -13.96 16.01 4.48
CA GLU A 17 -14.42 16.61 3.24
C GLU A 17 -13.22 17.27 2.56
N TYR A 18 -12.56 16.51 1.71
CA TYR A 18 -11.45 17.00 0.93
C TYR A 18 -12.02 17.80 -0.24
N GLY A 19 -11.71 19.08 -0.29
CA GLY A 19 -11.73 19.85 -1.52
C GLY A 19 -10.64 19.35 -2.49
N GLY A 20 -10.59 18.02 -2.71
CA GLY A 20 -9.57 17.38 -3.53
C GLY A 20 -9.78 17.71 -5.01
N MET A 21 -8.69 17.95 -5.74
CA MET A 21 -8.70 18.20 -7.19
C MET A 21 -9.02 16.95 -8.05
N GLY A 22 -9.44 15.86 -7.43
CA GLY A 22 -9.78 14.61 -8.09
C GLY A 22 -11.30 14.38 -8.20
N ARG A 23 -11.66 13.31 -8.87
CA ARG A 23 -13.05 12.89 -9.04
C ARG A 23 -13.19 11.39 -8.92
N GLU A 24 -14.36 10.94 -8.49
CA GLU A 24 -14.74 9.54 -8.61
C GLU A 24 -15.03 9.17 -10.06
N VAL A 25 -14.59 8.00 -10.46
CA VAL A 25 -14.82 7.41 -11.77
C VAL A 25 -15.22 5.94 -11.62
N GLN A 26 -15.98 5.45 -12.60
CA GLN A 26 -16.22 4.01 -12.73
C GLN A 26 -15.14 3.43 -13.64
N VAL A 27 -14.40 2.45 -13.15
CA VAL A 27 -13.39 1.69 -13.89
C VAL A 27 -13.89 0.25 -14.02
N GLU A 28 -14.54 -0.06 -15.12
CA GLU A 28 -15.25 -1.33 -15.34
C GLU A 28 -16.21 -1.63 -14.17
N HIS A 29 -15.92 -2.65 -13.36
CA HIS A 29 -16.76 -3.10 -12.25
C HIS A 29 -16.40 -2.48 -10.89
N ILE A 30 -15.38 -1.62 -10.82
CA ILE A 30 -14.91 -1.00 -9.57
C ILE A 30 -15.00 0.53 -9.62
N ARG A 31 -15.24 1.14 -8.46
CA ARG A 31 -15.11 2.59 -8.30
C ARG A 31 -13.65 2.95 -8.04
N ALA A 32 -13.26 4.14 -8.45
CA ALA A 32 -11.93 4.66 -8.18
C ALA A 32 -11.98 6.18 -8.00
N TYR A 33 -11.08 6.71 -7.18
CA TYR A 33 -10.81 8.13 -7.13
C TYR A 33 -9.58 8.45 -7.98
N VAL A 34 -9.70 9.41 -8.89
CA VAL A 34 -8.64 9.77 -9.84
C VAL A 34 -8.30 11.24 -9.72
N THR A 35 -7.02 11.53 -9.60
CA THR A 35 -6.47 12.88 -9.76
C THR A 35 -5.60 12.93 -11.01
N ARG A 36 -5.59 14.08 -11.70
CA ARG A 36 -4.72 14.32 -12.86
C ARG A 36 -3.84 15.53 -12.61
N PRO A 37 -2.54 15.48 -12.93
CA PRO A 37 -1.71 16.67 -12.92
C PRO A 37 -2.14 17.63 -14.03
N PRO A 38 -1.80 18.94 -13.93
CA PRO A 38 -2.11 19.92 -14.97
C PRO A 38 -1.48 19.60 -16.32
N ALA A 39 -0.32 18.95 -16.32
CA ALA A 39 0.38 18.51 -17.53
C ALA A 39 0.38 16.97 -17.59
N ASP A 40 0.10 16.43 -18.78
CA ASP A 40 0.21 14.99 -19.00
C ASP A 40 1.70 14.59 -19.01
N THR A 41 2.07 13.70 -18.12
CA THR A 41 3.44 13.21 -17.99
C THR A 41 3.61 11.80 -18.57
N GLY A 42 2.55 11.17 -19.04
CA GLY A 42 2.53 9.76 -19.43
C GLY A 42 2.78 8.79 -18.25
N LYS A 43 2.74 9.28 -17.00
CA LYS A 43 3.02 8.52 -15.80
C LYS A 43 1.77 8.39 -14.94
N ALA A 44 1.58 7.23 -14.32
CA ALA A 44 0.50 7.00 -13.37
C ALA A 44 0.98 6.20 -12.16
N VAL A 45 0.32 6.41 -11.02
CA VAL A 45 0.56 5.63 -9.80
C VAL A 45 -0.77 5.08 -9.30
N ILE A 46 -0.83 3.79 -9.07
CA ILE A 46 -1.92 3.10 -8.41
C ILE A 46 -1.65 3.13 -6.91
N VAL A 47 -2.62 3.60 -6.12
CA VAL A 47 -2.54 3.57 -4.66
C VAL A 47 -3.51 2.53 -4.15
N VAL A 48 -3.01 1.58 -3.40
CA VAL A 48 -3.80 0.51 -2.79
C VAL A 48 -4.02 0.83 -1.32
N GLN A 49 -5.29 0.86 -0.95
CA GLN A 49 -5.77 1.16 0.40
C GLN A 49 -5.25 0.16 1.44
N ASP A 50 -5.39 0.55 2.69
CA ASP A 50 -5.28 -0.35 3.85
C ASP A 50 -6.63 -1.07 4.13
N ILE A 51 -6.77 -1.64 5.33
CA ILE A 51 -7.99 -2.35 5.75
C ILE A 51 -9.21 -1.42 5.94
N PHE A 52 -9.01 -0.10 6.05
CA PHE A 52 -10.07 0.89 6.31
C PHE A 52 -10.71 1.44 5.03
N GLY A 53 -10.26 1.01 3.86
CA GLY A 53 -10.87 1.34 2.58
C GLY A 53 -10.21 2.49 1.83
N TRP A 54 -10.76 2.77 0.64
CA TRP A 54 -10.21 3.71 -0.34
C TRP A 54 -10.70 5.16 -0.18
N GLU A 55 -11.69 5.39 0.63
CA GLU A 55 -12.29 6.73 0.85
C GLU A 55 -11.43 7.66 1.72
N LEU A 56 -10.24 7.23 2.14
CA LEU A 56 -9.33 8.03 2.96
C LEU A 56 -8.44 8.95 2.10
N PRO A 57 -8.36 10.24 2.41
CA PRO A 57 -7.97 11.27 1.45
C PRO A 57 -6.50 11.70 1.56
N ASN A 58 -5.54 10.99 1.03
CA ASN A 58 -4.15 11.49 1.09
C ASN A 58 -3.31 11.38 -0.20
N THR A 59 -3.90 11.14 -1.39
CA THR A 59 -3.04 10.83 -2.54
C THR A 59 -3.52 11.45 -3.87
N ARG A 60 -2.59 12.03 -4.62
CA ARG A 60 -2.78 12.55 -5.98
C ARG A 60 -2.53 11.45 -7.01
N THR A 61 -3.51 10.50 -7.19
CA THR A 61 -3.30 9.33 -8.05
C THR A 61 -4.60 8.56 -8.25
N ILE A 62 -4.58 7.41 -8.88
CA ILE A 62 -5.76 6.54 -8.88
C ILE A 62 -5.78 5.67 -7.61
N VAL A 63 -6.87 5.74 -6.87
CA VAL A 63 -7.16 4.90 -5.70
C VAL A 63 -8.38 4.05 -6.04
N PRO A 64 -8.21 2.83 -6.53
CA PRO A 64 -9.32 1.94 -6.85
C PRO A 64 -9.92 1.33 -5.58
N ASP A 65 -11.21 1.05 -5.59
CA ASP A 65 -11.87 0.22 -4.58
C ASP A 65 -11.54 -1.26 -4.79
N PHE A 66 -10.43 -1.70 -4.27
CA PHE A 66 -10.03 -3.11 -4.34
C PHE A 66 -10.91 -4.05 -3.49
N PHE A 67 -11.80 -3.53 -2.66
CA PHE A 67 -12.78 -4.35 -1.95
C PHE A 67 -14.06 -4.57 -2.77
N VAL A 68 -14.20 -3.89 -3.91
CA VAL A 68 -15.31 -4.04 -4.86
C VAL A 68 -16.67 -3.86 -4.15
N GLY A 69 -16.80 -2.75 -3.43
CA GLY A 69 -18.01 -2.42 -2.67
C GLY A 69 -18.25 -3.25 -1.41
N LYS A 70 -17.33 -4.14 -1.04
CA LYS A 70 -17.40 -4.83 0.26
C LYS A 70 -16.95 -3.89 1.37
N GLU A 71 -17.64 -3.99 2.51
CA GLU A 71 -17.35 -3.14 3.66
C GLU A 71 -15.89 -3.24 4.13
N PRO A 72 -15.22 -2.11 4.37
CA PRO A 72 -13.90 -2.08 5.00
C PRO A 72 -13.98 -2.61 6.43
N TRP A 73 -12.83 -2.85 7.06
CA TRP A 73 -12.79 -3.22 8.47
C TRP A 73 -13.31 -2.06 9.32
N SER A 74 -14.28 -2.34 10.18
CA SER A 74 -14.75 -1.36 11.16
C SER A 74 -13.88 -1.43 12.42
N PRO A 75 -13.34 -0.31 12.89
CA PRO A 75 -12.57 -0.26 14.14
C PRO A 75 -13.38 -0.65 15.38
N SER A 76 -14.71 -0.53 15.31
CA SER A 76 -15.63 -0.95 16.37
C SER A 76 -16.01 -2.44 16.27
N ALA A 77 -15.55 -3.17 15.25
CA ALA A 77 -15.86 -4.59 15.10
C ALA A 77 -15.10 -5.45 16.12
N ASP A 78 -15.72 -6.57 16.50
CA ASP A 78 -15.05 -7.53 17.38
C ASP A 78 -13.82 -8.14 16.69
N MET A 79 -12.64 -7.93 17.26
CA MET A 79 -11.36 -8.46 16.75
C MET A 79 -11.37 -9.98 16.55
N LYS A 80 -12.23 -10.72 17.22
CA LYS A 80 -12.40 -12.17 16.98
C LYS A 80 -12.87 -12.47 15.56
N THR A 81 -13.56 -11.54 14.91
CA THR A 81 -14.05 -11.69 13.53
C THR A 81 -13.04 -11.24 12.48
N PHE A 82 -11.95 -10.58 12.90
CA PHE A 82 -10.92 -10.08 11.98
C PHE A 82 -10.29 -11.16 11.08
N PRO A 83 -9.93 -12.36 11.57
CA PRO A 83 -9.32 -13.39 10.72
C PRO A 83 -10.23 -13.82 9.57
N GLU A 84 -11.54 -13.93 9.80
CA GLU A 84 -12.52 -14.29 8.79
C GLU A 84 -12.72 -13.15 7.78
N TRP A 85 -12.87 -11.92 8.29
CA TRP A 85 -12.94 -10.74 7.46
C TRP A 85 -11.71 -10.64 6.54
N PHE A 86 -10.50 -10.76 7.09
CA PHE A 86 -9.24 -10.69 6.35
C PHE A 86 -9.13 -11.79 5.29
N LYS A 87 -9.53 -13.02 5.63
CA LYS A 87 -9.57 -14.14 4.68
C LYS A 87 -10.53 -13.89 3.51
N SER A 88 -11.64 -13.21 3.76
CA SER A 88 -12.63 -12.88 2.73
C SER A 88 -12.16 -11.78 1.77
N ARG A 89 -11.10 -11.05 2.12
CA ARG A 89 -10.44 -10.00 1.31
C ARG A 89 -8.99 -10.38 1.04
N ASP A 90 -8.82 -11.56 0.45
CA ASP A 90 -7.50 -12.06 0.11
C ASP A 90 -6.81 -11.13 -0.91
N ALA A 91 -5.75 -10.47 -0.45
CA ALA A 91 -4.96 -9.52 -1.23
C ALA A 91 -4.32 -10.11 -2.50
N ARG A 92 -4.31 -11.43 -2.65
CA ARG A 92 -3.78 -12.13 -3.82
C ARG A 92 -4.85 -12.43 -4.88
N LYS A 93 -6.12 -12.10 -4.60
CA LYS A 93 -7.26 -12.30 -5.51
C LYS A 93 -7.75 -11.01 -6.16
N VAL A 94 -6.84 -10.06 -6.38
CA VAL A 94 -7.13 -8.74 -6.94
C VAL A 94 -6.77 -8.61 -8.42
N ASP A 95 -6.46 -9.70 -9.09
CA ASP A 95 -5.97 -9.65 -10.47
C ASP A 95 -6.96 -8.97 -11.43
N LYS A 96 -8.26 -9.23 -11.27
CA LYS A 96 -9.29 -8.62 -12.12
C LYS A 96 -9.34 -7.10 -11.96
N GLU A 97 -9.20 -6.64 -10.72
CA GLU A 97 -9.20 -5.22 -10.36
C GLU A 97 -7.93 -4.55 -10.90
N VAL A 98 -6.77 -5.20 -10.73
CA VAL A 98 -5.49 -4.72 -11.27
C VAL A 98 -5.56 -4.61 -12.80
N ASP A 99 -6.07 -5.64 -13.47
CA ASP A 99 -6.21 -5.63 -14.94
C ASP A 99 -7.15 -4.54 -15.41
N ALA A 100 -8.29 -4.31 -14.74
CA ALA A 100 -9.23 -3.24 -15.06
C ALA A 100 -8.57 -1.86 -14.92
N VAL A 101 -7.84 -1.64 -13.81
CA VAL A 101 -7.13 -0.38 -13.55
C VAL A 101 -6.02 -0.15 -14.58
N LEU A 102 -5.24 -1.18 -14.93
CA LEU A 102 -4.19 -1.06 -15.93
C LEU A 102 -4.77 -0.73 -17.31
N ARG A 103 -5.85 -1.38 -17.72
CA ARG A 103 -6.55 -1.03 -19.00
C ARG A 103 -7.03 0.43 -18.99
N TYR A 104 -7.67 0.86 -17.92
CA TYR A 104 -8.12 2.23 -17.77
C TYR A 104 -6.96 3.24 -17.89
N LEU A 105 -5.87 3.02 -17.16
CA LEU A 105 -4.71 3.91 -17.17
C LEU A 105 -4.03 3.97 -18.53
N THR A 106 -3.85 2.82 -19.19
CA THR A 106 -3.13 2.77 -20.48
C THR A 106 -3.99 3.19 -21.65
N GLN A 107 -5.24 2.73 -21.72
CA GLN A 107 -6.10 2.95 -22.89
C GLN A 107 -6.92 4.25 -22.80
N GLN A 108 -7.37 4.64 -21.60
CA GLN A 108 -8.22 5.83 -21.44
C GLN A 108 -7.45 7.05 -20.91
N CYS A 109 -6.37 6.84 -20.15
CA CYS A 109 -5.55 7.92 -19.61
C CYS A 109 -4.21 8.11 -20.34
N GLY A 110 -3.85 7.24 -21.29
CA GLY A 110 -2.60 7.36 -22.05
C GLY A 110 -1.33 7.08 -21.23
N ALA A 111 -1.43 6.45 -20.07
CA ALA A 111 -0.29 6.18 -19.23
C ALA A 111 0.68 5.19 -19.91
N GLN A 112 1.93 5.59 -20.04
CA GLN A 112 3.01 4.80 -20.62
C GLN A 112 3.83 4.08 -19.55
N LYS A 113 3.85 4.65 -18.34
CA LYS A 113 4.54 4.10 -17.19
C LYS A 113 3.63 4.12 -15.97
N VAL A 114 3.53 2.98 -15.30
CA VAL A 114 2.67 2.80 -14.13
C VAL A 114 3.51 2.32 -12.95
N GLY A 115 3.39 3.00 -11.82
CA GLY A 115 3.87 2.56 -10.53
C GLY A 115 2.73 2.13 -9.62
N ILE A 116 3.04 1.47 -8.52
CA ILE A 116 2.08 1.06 -7.51
C ILE A 116 2.63 1.28 -6.09
N VAL A 117 1.80 1.78 -5.19
CA VAL A 117 2.10 1.87 -3.77
C VAL A 117 0.92 1.35 -2.97
N GLY A 118 1.19 0.62 -1.90
CA GLY A 118 0.15 0.09 -1.03
C GLY A 118 0.59 0.02 0.42
N PHE A 119 -0.40 0.14 1.31
CA PHE A 119 -0.19 0.27 2.74
C PHE A 119 -0.90 -0.85 3.48
N CYS A 120 -0.27 -1.47 4.47
CA CYS A 120 -0.83 -2.56 5.26
C CYS A 120 -1.34 -3.70 4.37
N TRP A 121 -2.64 -3.94 4.29
CA TRP A 121 -3.25 -4.87 3.35
C TRP A 121 -2.85 -4.57 1.89
N GLY A 122 -2.83 -3.30 1.51
CA GLY A 122 -2.37 -2.87 0.19
C GLY A 122 -0.89 -3.14 -0.07
N GLY A 123 -0.06 -3.20 0.95
CA GLY A 123 1.34 -3.63 0.83
C GLY A 123 1.47 -5.10 0.43
N ILE A 124 0.54 -5.96 0.86
CA ILE A 124 0.45 -7.36 0.41
C ILE A 124 0.05 -7.41 -1.07
N VAL A 125 -0.92 -6.58 -1.47
CA VAL A 125 -1.33 -6.46 -2.88
C VAL A 125 -0.15 -6.05 -3.74
N VAL A 126 0.61 -5.01 -3.33
CA VAL A 126 1.80 -4.57 -4.07
C VAL A 126 2.79 -5.71 -4.24
N HIS A 127 3.10 -6.45 -3.19
CA HIS A 127 4.01 -7.59 -3.30
C HIS A 127 3.50 -8.62 -4.31
N HIS A 128 2.23 -9.04 -4.21
CA HIS A 128 1.61 -9.96 -5.17
C HIS A 128 1.70 -9.44 -6.61
N VAL A 129 1.35 -8.17 -6.82
CA VAL A 129 1.38 -7.52 -8.13
C VAL A 129 2.81 -7.46 -8.69
N MET A 130 3.80 -7.14 -7.86
CA MET A 130 5.20 -7.02 -8.30
C MET A 130 5.85 -8.38 -8.64
N THR A 131 5.33 -9.49 -8.13
CA THR A 131 5.75 -10.84 -8.56
C THR A 131 5.11 -11.29 -9.87
N LYS A 132 4.03 -10.63 -10.31
CA LYS A 132 3.23 -11.09 -11.44
C LYS A 132 3.23 -10.13 -12.65
N TYR A 133 3.09 -8.84 -12.42
CA TYR A 133 2.81 -7.83 -13.45
C TYR A 133 4.07 -7.10 -13.93
N ARG A 134 4.59 -7.47 -15.11
CA ARG A 134 5.76 -6.80 -15.71
C ARG A 134 5.46 -5.38 -16.23
N GLN A 135 4.18 -5.04 -16.41
CA GLN A 135 3.74 -3.72 -16.90
C GLN A 135 3.91 -2.63 -15.83
N ILE A 136 3.91 -2.99 -14.55
CA ILE A 136 4.10 -2.06 -13.44
C ILE A 136 5.58 -1.88 -13.19
N ARG A 137 6.08 -0.67 -13.47
CA ARG A 137 7.51 -0.33 -13.51
C ARG A 137 8.19 -0.32 -12.16
N ALA A 138 7.46 0.04 -11.10
CA ALA A 138 7.99 0.08 -9.74
C ALA A 138 6.88 -0.14 -8.71
N GLY A 139 7.22 -0.75 -7.58
CA GLY A 139 6.35 -0.95 -6.44
C GLY A 139 6.91 -0.40 -5.14
N VAL A 140 6.02 0.04 -4.25
CA VAL A 140 6.35 0.37 -2.86
C VAL A 140 5.37 -0.31 -1.92
N SER A 141 5.85 -1.30 -1.18
CA SER A 141 5.07 -2.00 -0.15
C SER A 141 5.39 -1.39 1.22
N VAL A 142 4.40 -0.77 1.83
CA VAL A 142 4.54 -0.10 3.11
C VAL A 142 3.85 -0.94 4.18
N TYR A 143 4.64 -1.48 5.12
CA TYR A 143 4.25 -2.43 6.18
C TYR A 143 3.24 -3.50 5.71
N GLY A 144 3.48 -4.04 4.50
CA GLY A 144 2.73 -5.19 4.00
C GLY A 144 3.25 -6.49 4.61
N ILE A 145 2.35 -7.36 5.07
CA ILE A 145 2.72 -8.67 5.56
C ILE A 145 3.20 -9.52 4.39
N VAL A 146 4.45 -9.93 4.42
CA VAL A 146 5.01 -10.85 3.44
C VAL A 146 5.17 -12.21 4.11
N LYS A 147 4.25 -13.13 3.81
CA LYS A 147 4.38 -14.51 4.30
C LYS A 147 5.58 -15.20 3.66
N ASP A 148 6.17 -16.13 4.39
CA ASP A 148 7.24 -16.99 3.89
C ASP A 148 6.70 -17.95 2.82
N SER A 149 6.52 -17.44 1.61
CA SER A 149 6.18 -18.22 0.42
C SER A 149 7.37 -18.24 -0.53
N GLU A 150 7.46 -19.27 -1.37
CA GLU A 150 8.58 -19.44 -2.31
C GLU A 150 8.72 -18.26 -3.29
N ASP A 151 7.62 -17.53 -3.55
CA ASP A 151 7.56 -16.46 -4.56
C ASP A 151 7.97 -15.07 -4.03
N VAL A 152 8.31 -14.94 -2.74
CA VAL A 152 8.59 -13.66 -2.09
C VAL A 152 9.68 -12.84 -2.79
N TYR A 153 10.61 -13.51 -3.45
CA TYR A 153 11.77 -12.91 -4.11
C TYR A 153 11.66 -12.86 -5.63
N ASP A 154 10.60 -13.40 -6.24
CA ASP A 154 10.44 -13.42 -7.71
C ASP A 154 9.84 -12.11 -8.25
N LEU A 155 10.34 -10.99 -7.74
CA LEU A 155 9.93 -9.68 -8.19
C LEU A 155 10.27 -9.47 -9.66
N LYS A 156 9.35 -8.90 -10.43
CA LYS A 156 9.52 -8.64 -11.86
C LYS A 156 10.10 -7.26 -12.15
N ASN A 157 9.97 -6.33 -11.21
CA ASN A 157 10.42 -4.94 -11.35
C ASN A 157 10.86 -4.37 -10.00
N PRO A 158 11.56 -3.22 -10.00
CA PRO A 158 12.07 -2.57 -8.79
C PRO A 158 11.03 -2.40 -7.69
N THR A 159 11.34 -2.84 -6.47
CA THR A 159 10.41 -2.79 -5.34
C THR A 159 11.10 -2.30 -4.06
N LEU A 160 10.47 -1.29 -3.43
CA LEU A 160 10.84 -0.79 -2.11
C LEU A 160 9.90 -1.37 -1.06
N PHE A 161 10.47 -1.87 0.03
CA PHE A 161 9.75 -2.30 1.23
C PHE A 161 10.05 -1.36 2.39
N ILE A 162 9.02 -0.85 3.05
CA ILE A 162 9.14 0.03 4.23
C ILE A 162 8.46 -0.65 5.41
N PHE A 163 9.20 -0.81 6.51
CA PHE A 163 8.72 -1.42 7.75
C PHE A 163 8.99 -0.53 8.95
N ALA A 164 8.29 -0.80 10.03
CA ALA A 164 8.48 -0.20 11.34
C ALA A 164 9.21 -1.19 12.27
N GLU A 165 10.11 -0.70 13.11
CA GLU A 165 10.87 -1.55 14.04
C GLU A 165 9.98 -2.19 15.11
N ASN A 166 9.05 -1.41 15.67
CA ASN A 166 8.14 -1.85 16.73
C ASN A 166 6.75 -2.24 16.16
N ASP A 167 6.75 -2.93 15.01
CA ASP A 167 5.52 -3.39 14.37
C ASP A 167 5.03 -4.68 15.04
N PHE A 168 3.88 -4.62 15.71
CA PHE A 168 3.28 -5.78 16.35
C PHE A 168 2.57 -6.73 15.39
N VAL A 169 2.33 -6.27 14.13
CA VAL A 169 1.71 -7.08 13.06
C VAL A 169 2.78 -7.83 12.27
N ILE A 170 3.95 -7.21 12.08
CA ILE A 170 5.06 -7.74 11.27
C ILE A 170 6.33 -7.78 12.12
N PRO A 171 6.64 -8.91 12.76
CA PRO A 171 7.85 -9.06 13.56
C PRO A 171 9.13 -8.83 12.76
N LEU A 172 10.15 -8.27 13.38
CA LEU A 172 11.45 -8.00 12.74
C LEU A 172 12.13 -9.25 12.16
N GLU A 173 11.85 -10.42 12.74
CA GLU A 173 12.34 -11.69 12.22
C GLU A 173 11.83 -11.97 10.81
N GLN A 174 10.56 -11.64 10.54
CA GLN A 174 9.99 -11.77 9.20
C GLN A 174 10.62 -10.77 8.22
N VAL A 175 10.88 -9.52 8.67
CA VAL A 175 11.57 -8.51 7.86
C VAL A 175 13.00 -8.94 7.54
N SER A 176 13.68 -9.52 8.52
CA SER A 176 15.05 -10.04 8.36
C SER A 176 15.09 -11.20 7.36
N LEU A 177 14.15 -12.13 7.47
CA LEU A 177 14.04 -13.27 6.55
C LEU A 177 13.74 -12.81 5.11
N LEU A 178 12.79 -11.87 4.93
CA LEU A 178 12.52 -11.25 3.64
C LEU A 178 13.77 -10.62 3.05
N THR A 179 14.49 -9.82 3.85
CA THR A 179 15.72 -9.16 3.43
C THR A 179 16.78 -10.15 2.98
N GLN A 180 16.96 -11.24 3.71
CA GLN A 180 17.90 -12.30 3.38
C GLN A 180 17.52 -12.99 2.05
N LYS A 181 16.25 -13.37 1.87
CA LYS A 181 15.75 -14.01 0.66
C LYS A 181 15.89 -13.11 -0.57
N LEU A 182 15.53 -11.83 -0.44
CA LEU A 182 15.71 -10.87 -1.52
C LEU A 182 17.17 -10.73 -1.92
N LYS A 183 18.10 -10.61 -0.97
CA LYS A 183 19.54 -10.56 -1.26
C LYS A 183 20.08 -11.80 -1.97
N GLN A 184 19.56 -12.97 -1.64
CA GLN A 184 20.04 -14.24 -2.21
C GLN A 184 19.45 -14.55 -3.58
N HIS A 185 18.21 -14.19 -3.84
CA HIS A 185 17.44 -14.69 -4.98
C HIS A 185 16.89 -13.62 -5.91
N CYS A 186 16.61 -12.40 -5.41
CA CYS A 186 16.04 -11.34 -6.23
C CYS A 186 17.05 -10.78 -7.22
N ARG A 187 16.66 -10.65 -8.50
CA ARG A 187 17.52 -10.17 -9.58
C ARG A 187 17.22 -8.74 -10.03
N VAL A 188 16.17 -8.14 -9.49
CA VAL A 188 15.81 -6.76 -9.79
C VAL A 188 16.19 -5.83 -8.62
N ASP A 189 16.26 -4.55 -8.90
CA ASP A 189 16.51 -3.55 -7.85
C ASP A 189 15.49 -3.69 -6.73
N HIS A 190 15.97 -3.81 -5.51
CA HIS A 190 15.11 -3.86 -4.32
C HIS A 190 15.77 -3.17 -3.14
N GLN A 191 14.95 -2.67 -2.26
CA GLN A 191 15.39 -2.07 -1.02
C GLN A 191 14.42 -2.42 0.11
N VAL A 192 14.96 -2.73 1.28
CA VAL A 192 14.18 -2.91 2.51
C VAL A 192 14.65 -1.85 3.50
N LYS A 193 13.71 -1.04 3.99
CA LYS A 193 13.97 -0.02 5.01
C LYS A 193 13.13 -0.29 6.24
N THR A 194 13.78 -0.30 7.41
CA THR A 194 13.12 -0.39 8.71
C THR A 194 13.34 0.91 9.47
N PHE A 195 12.28 1.50 9.97
CA PHE A 195 12.31 2.78 10.67
C PHE A 195 12.29 2.56 12.17
N THR A 196 13.37 2.97 12.83
CA THR A 196 13.59 2.79 14.26
C THR A 196 12.53 3.52 15.09
N GLY A 197 12.06 2.86 16.15
CA GLY A 197 11.07 3.37 17.08
C GLY A 197 9.65 3.48 16.52
N GLN A 198 9.46 3.27 15.22
CA GLN A 198 8.14 3.40 14.59
C GLN A 198 7.29 2.14 14.78
N THR A 199 5.97 2.31 14.70
CA THR A 199 4.97 1.26 14.84
C THR A 199 4.17 1.09 13.55
N HIS A 200 3.35 0.04 13.45
CA HIS A 200 2.48 -0.17 12.30
C HIS A 200 1.64 1.07 11.97
N GLY A 201 1.49 1.39 10.70
CA GLY A 201 0.67 2.55 10.27
C GLY A 201 1.36 3.91 10.34
N PHE A 202 2.64 4.01 10.79
CA PHE A 202 3.31 5.29 11.04
C PHE A 202 3.32 6.27 9.86
N VAL A 203 3.40 5.77 8.62
CA VAL A 203 3.45 6.62 7.41
C VAL A 203 2.13 7.35 7.17
N HIS A 204 1.00 6.77 7.64
CA HIS A 204 -0.35 7.33 7.51
C HIS A 204 -0.74 8.30 8.62
N ARG A 205 0.04 8.41 9.70
CA ARG A 205 -0.31 9.29 10.81
C ARG A 205 -0.58 10.70 10.33
N LYS A 206 -1.66 11.27 10.82
CA LYS A 206 -2.01 12.66 10.60
C LYS A 206 -1.02 13.58 11.31
N LYS A 207 -0.93 14.81 10.83
CA LYS A 207 0.00 15.80 11.41
C LYS A 207 -0.29 16.06 12.89
N GLU A 208 -1.55 16.09 13.28
CA GLU A 208 -2.01 16.28 14.66
C GLU A 208 -1.70 15.10 15.58
N ASP A 209 -1.60 13.88 15.04
CA ASP A 209 -1.34 12.65 15.80
C ASP A 209 0.15 12.28 15.84
N CYS A 210 0.98 13.05 15.11
CA CYS A 210 2.41 12.82 15.07
C CYS A 210 3.09 13.40 16.30
N GLN A 211 3.79 12.56 17.06
CA GLN A 211 4.73 13.08 18.06
C GLN A 211 5.87 13.83 17.33
N PRO A 212 6.41 14.92 17.90
CA PRO A 212 7.51 15.64 17.29
C PRO A 212 8.72 14.76 16.93
N ALA A 213 8.98 13.73 17.75
CA ALA A 213 10.06 12.76 17.53
C ALA A 213 9.81 11.82 16.35
N ASP A 214 8.56 11.54 15.99
CA ASP A 214 8.21 10.64 14.88
C ASP A 214 8.25 11.32 13.52
N LYS A 215 8.03 12.63 13.51
CA LYS A 215 7.91 13.42 12.28
C LYS A 215 9.07 13.23 11.30
N PRO A 216 10.36 13.25 11.71
CA PRO A 216 11.47 13.04 10.78
C PRO A 216 11.42 11.69 10.07
N TYR A 217 11.03 10.63 10.78
CA TYR A 217 10.92 9.28 10.22
C TYR A 217 9.74 9.16 9.25
N ILE A 218 8.61 9.76 9.57
CA ILE A 218 7.44 9.79 8.69
C ILE A 218 7.75 10.57 7.41
N ASP A 219 8.37 11.74 7.52
CA ASP A 219 8.75 12.56 6.37
C ASP A 219 9.82 11.84 5.51
N GLU A 220 10.76 11.13 6.13
CA GLU A 220 11.75 10.32 5.41
C GLU A 220 11.08 9.15 4.68
N ALA A 221 10.19 8.41 5.33
CA ALA A 221 9.50 7.29 4.69
C ALA A 221 8.69 7.75 3.48
N ARG A 222 7.95 8.87 3.61
CA ARG A 222 7.18 9.48 2.51
C ARG A 222 8.09 9.95 1.38
N ARG A 223 9.23 10.56 1.69
CA ARG A 223 10.23 10.98 0.70
C ARG A 223 10.80 9.78 -0.04
N ASN A 224 11.22 8.74 0.67
CA ASN A 224 11.75 7.51 0.07
C ASN A 224 10.77 6.86 -0.90
N LEU A 225 9.48 6.82 -0.54
CA LEU A 225 8.42 6.33 -1.39
C LEU A 225 8.33 7.12 -2.70
N VAL A 226 8.31 8.45 -2.60
CA VAL A 226 8.21 9.35 -3.76
C VAL A 226 9.46 9.26 -4.64
N GLU A 227 10.65 9.29 -4.04
CA GLU A 227 11.93 9.19 -4.75
C GLU A 227 12.05 7.84 -5.49
N TRP A 228 11.62 6.74 -4.85
CA TRP A 228 11.62 5.42 -5.50
C TRP A 228 10.73 5.38 -6.74
N LEU A 229 9.51 5.87 -6.62
CA LEU A 229 8.61 5.97 -7.76
C LEU A 229 9.15 6.90 -8.84
N HIS A 230 9.70 8.07 -8.49
CA HIS A 230 10.31 8.97 -9.47
C HIS A 230 11.50 8.37 -10.23
N LYS A 231 12.29 7.53 -9.55
CA LYS A 231 13.46 6.90 -10.16
C LYS A 231 13.07 5.90 -11.27
N PHE A 232 11.98 5.17 -11.09
CA PHE A 232 11.66 4.03 -11.96
C PHE A 232 10.39 4.23 -12.82
N VAL A 233 9.54 5.17 -12.47
CA VAL A 233 8.34 5.58 -13.19
C VAL A 233 8.53 6.95 -13.84
#